data_013d3e178797de74e7be41e9cbf24645
#
_entry.id   013d3e178797de74e7be41e9cbf24645
#
_cell.length_a   1.000
_cell.length_b   1.000
_cell.length_c   1.000
_cell.angle_alpha   90.00
_cell.angle_beta   90.00
_cell.angle_gamma   90.00
#
_symmetry.space_group_name_H-M   'P 1'
#
loop_
_entity.id
_entity.type
_entity.pdbx_description
1 polymer ?
#
loop_
_entity_poly.entity_id
_entity_poly.type
_entity_poly.pdbx_seq_one_letter_code
_entity_poly.pdbx_strand_id
1 'polypeptide(L)'
;LELGAKMVPFAGYEMPVQYPLGVLKEHLHTRAAAGLFDVSHMGQVILPIAAVAALEALVPVDIAGLGLNRQRYAMFTNEAGGILDDLMVANRGDHLFVVVNAACKEADLAHLRAHVAGVTEVTDRALLALQGPAAEAALARLVPGVAAMRFMDVGTFGWQGADLWISRSGYTGEDGFEISVPDAVAVDFARALLDQPEVAPIGLGARDSLRLEAGLCLYGHDIDTTTTPVEAGLAWAIQKARRAGGAREGGFPGADRILRELAEGPARLRMGLRPEGRAPMREGVEIFAGAEGGAPIGRVTSGGFGPSIEAPMAMAYLPADLTPGATVYGEVRGNRLPATIVAMPFQLTTYKR
;
A
#
# COMPACT_ATOMS: atom_id res chain seq x y z
N LEU A 1 -8.49 11.84 -19.61
CA LEU A 1 -8.14 12.35 -20.96
C LEU A 1 -8.20 13.89 -21.00
N GLU A 2 -9.24 14.54 -20.46
CA GLU A 2 -9.38 16.02 -20.46
C GLU A 2 -8.16 16.74 -19.85
N LEU A 3 -7.52 16.15 -18.83
CA LEU A 3 -6.33 16.68 -18.17
C LEU A 3 -5.01 16.34 -18.91
N GLY A 4 -5.09 15.77 -20.12
CA GLY A 4 -3.93 15.43 -20.95
C GLY A 4 -3.17 14.19 -20.49
N ALA A 5 -3.82 13.28 -19.78
CA ALA A 5 -3.20 12.06 -19.28
C ALA A 5 -2.77 11.12 -20.42
N LYS A 6 -1.60 10.49 -20.26
CA LYS A 6 -1.21 9.32 -21.03
C LYS A 6 -1.78 8.09 -20.37
N MET A 7 -2.72 7.42 -21.07
CA MET A 7 -3.43 6.23 -20.55
C MET A 7 -2.66 4.95 -20.87
N VAL A 8 -2.76 3.98 -19.98
CA VAL A 8 -2.21 2.62 -20.13
C VAL A 8 -3.19 1.58 -19.53
N PRO A 9 -3.23 0.35 -20.06
CA PRO A 9 -3.95 -0.75 -19.43
C PRO A 9 -3.32 -1.08 -18.06
N PHE A 10 -4.16 -1.18 -17.03
CA PHE A 10 -3.74 -1.59 -15.68
C PHE A 10 -4.89 -2.31 -14.97
N ALA A 11 -4.67 -3.57 -14.55
CA ALA A 11 -5.65 -4.38 -13.83
C ALA A 11 -7.06 -4.42 -14.49
N GLY A 12 -7.12 -4.43 -15.83
CA GLY A 12 -8.37 -4.43 -16.60
C GLY A 12 -9.01 -3.04 -16.81
N TYR A 13 -8.35 -1.97 -16.39
CA TYR A 13 -8.79 -0.59 -16.54
C TYR A 13 -7.82 0.22 -17.42
N GLU A 14 -8.32 1.26 -18.08
CA GLU A 14 -7.49 2.30 -18.70
C GLU A 14 -7.15 3.34 -17.65
N MET A 15 -5.88 3.40 -17.24
CA MET A 15 -5.41 4.24 -16.14
C MET A 15 -4.37 5.27 -16.60
N PRO A 16 -4.36 6.47 -15.99
CA PRO A 16 -3.33 7.48 -16.31
C PRO A 16 -1.97 7.03 -15.73
N VAL A 17 -0.99 6.78 -16.61
CA VAL A 17 0.38 6.51 -16.15
C VAL A 17 1.09 7.80 -15.75
N GLN A 18 0.79 8.91 -16.44
CA GLN A 18 1.27 10.25 -16.14
C GLN A 18 0.38 11.32 -16.77
N TYR A 19 0.46 12.51 -16.24
CA TYR A 19 -0.12 13.74 -16.78
C TYR A 19 0.98 14.60 -17.47
N PRO A 20 0.67 15.81 -18.00
CA PRO A 20 1.66 16.64 -18.72
C PRO A 20 2.91 17.02 -17.91
N LEU A 21 2.85 17.03 -16.58
CA LEU A 21 4.04 17.26 -15.73
C LEU A 21 5.07 16.14 -15.89
N GLY A 22 4.63 14.93 -16.16
CA GLY A 22 5.47 13.73 -16.24
C GLY A 22 5.84 13.16 -14.87
N VAL A 23 6.14 11.86 -14.84
CA VAL A 23 6.34 11.05 -13.62
C VAL A 23 7.22 11.71 -12.57
N LEU A 24 8.39 12.22 -12.97
CA LEU A 24 9.37 12.83 -12.05
C LEU A 24 8.79 14.06 -11.34
N LYS A 25 8.17 14.98 -12.10
CA LYS A 25 7.64 16.22 -11.52
C LYS A 25 6.36 15.98 -10.75
N GLU A 26 5.53 15.01 -11.14
CA GLU A 26 4.36 14.57 -10.41
C GLU A 26 4.76 14.01 -9.04
N HIS A 27 5.80 13.19 -8.99
CA HIS A 27 6.37 12.68 -7.74
C HIS A 27 6.82 13.82 -6.83
N LEU A 28 7.68 14.71 -7.34
CA LEU A 28 8.22 15.82 -6.57
C LEU A 28 7.13 16.82 -6.14
N HIS A 29 6.09 17.03 -6.97
CA HIS A 29 4.94 17.84 -6.60
C HIS A 29 4.17 17.23 -5.42
N THR A 30 3.94 15.92 -5.43
CA THR A 30 3.29 15.24 -4.31
C THR A 30 4.07 15.39 -3.01
N ARG A 31 5.41 15.33 -3.06
CA ARG A 31 6.28 15.57 -1.90
C ARG A 31 6.26 17.01 -1.41
N ALA A 32 6.09 17.98 -2.30
CA ALA A 32 6.16 19.41 -1.97
C ALA A 32 4.81 20.06 -1.68
N ALA A 33 3.73 19.54 -2.23
CA ALA A 33 2.40 20.15 -2.20
C ALA A 33 1.28 19.11 -1.99
N ALA A 34 0.39 18.90 -2.97
CA ALA A 34 -0.66 17.90 -2.90
C ALA A 34 -0.90 17.22 -4.26
N GLY A 35 -0.84 15.91 -4.29
CA GLY A 35 -1.18 15.10 -5.46
C GLY A 35 -2.55 14.47 -5.33
N LEU A 36 -3.38 14.60 -6.38
CA LEU A 36 -4.66 13.93 -6.50
C LEU A 36 -4.53 12.72 -7.42
N PHE A 37 -4.83 11.53 -6.90
CA PHE A 37 -4.79 10.25 -7.59
C PHE A 37 -6.22 9.72 -7.76
N ASP A 38 -6.57 9.34 -8.97
CA ASP A 38 -7.75 8.49 -9.19
C ASP A 38 -7.36 7.03 -8.95
N VAL A 39 -7.93 6.45 -7.91
CA VAL A 39 -7.74 5.03 -7.54
C VAL A 39 -9.06 4.27 -7.53
N SER A 40 -10.04 4.73 -8.32
CA SER A 40 -11.40 4.16 -8.40
C SER A 40 -11.43 2.72 -8.95
N HIS A 41 -10.33 2.24 -9.52
CA HIS A 41 -10.17 0.85 -9.94
C HIS A 41 -10.07 -0.13 -8.75
N MET A 42 -9.72 0.35 -7.55
CA MET A 42 -9.70 -0.47 -6.33
C MET A 42 -11.09 -0.99 -5.98
N GLY A 43 -11.16 -2.17 -5.35
CA GLY A 43 -12.43 -2.73 -4.87
C GLY A 43 -12.83 -2.08 -3.54
N GLN A 44 -14.11 -1.71 -3.43
CA GLN A 44 -14.72 -1.18 -2.22
C GLN A 44 -15.81 -2.16 -1.76
N VAL A 45 -15.78 -2.60 -0.50
CA VAL A 45 -16.67 -3.65 0.02
C VAL A 45 -17.21 -3.25 1.39
N ILE A 46 -18.49 -3.51 1.63
CA ILE A 46 -19.14 -3.41 2.92
C ILE A 46 -19.40 -4.81 3.47
N LEU A 47 -19.01 -5.02 4.73
CA LEU A 47 -19.35 -6.19 5.51
C LEU A 47 -20.20 -5.76 6.72
N PRO A 48 -21.26 -6.49 7.10
CA PRO A 48 -22.01 -6.17 8.31
C PRO A 48 -21.09 -6.24 9.53
N ILE A 49 -21.33 -5.41 10.53
CA ILE A 49 -20.50 -5.40 11.76
C ILE A 49 -20.47 -6.76 12.46
N ALA A 50 -21.51 -7.56 12.32
CA ALA A 50 -21.56 -8.93 12.84
C ALA A 50 -20.52 -9.86 12.18
N ALA A 51 -19.93 -9.47 11.05
CA ALA A 51 -18.91 -10.25 10.32
C ALA A 51 -17.49 -10.10 10.90
N VAL A 52 -17.28 -9.30 11.95
CA VAL A 52 -15.94 -9.07 12.56
C VAL A 52 -15.19 -10.37 12.82
N ALA A 53 -15.84 -11.36 13.47
CA ALA A 53 -15.20 -12.64 13.79
C ALA A 53 -14.90 -13.47 12.54
N ALA A 54 -15.78 -13.45 11.55
CA ALA A 54 -15.59 -14.17 10.29
C ALA A 54 -14.43 -13.55 9.48
N LEU A 55 -14.34 -12.21 9.40
CA LEU A 55 -13.21 -11.54 8.75
C LEU A 55 -11.90 -11.78 9.51
N GLU A 56 -11.93 -11.73 10.85
CA GLU A 56 -10.73 -11.99 11.67
C GLU A 56 -10.19 -13.43 11.48
N ALA A 57 -11.04 -14.38 11.14
CA ALA A 57 -10.63 -15.75 10.84
C ALA A 57 -9.92 -15.88 9.47
N LEU A 58 -9.93 -14.86 8.63
CA LEU A 58 -9.26 -14.86 7.31
C LEU A 58 -7.93 -14.08 7.30
N VAL A 59 -7.63 -13.34 8.38
CA VAL A 59 -6.48 -12.44 8.44
C VAL A 59 -5.67 -12.62 9.73
N PRO A 60 -4.34 -12.47 9.71
CA PRO A 60 -3.51 -12.52 10.92
C PRO A 60 -3.64 -11.25 11.79
N VAL A 61 -4.60 -10.39 11.49
CA VAL A 61 -4.74 -9.05 12.06
C VAL A 61 -5.91 -9.01 13.06
N ASP A 62 -5.76 -8.22 14.12
CA ASP A 62 -6.79 -8.03 15.16
C ASP A 62 -7.93 -7.13 14.64
N ILE A 63 -8.97 -7.73 14.06
CA ILE A 63 -10.17 -7.02 13.59
C ILE A 63 -11.12 -6.73 14.75
N ALA A 64 -11.27 -7.68 15.69
CA ALA A 64 -12.14 -7.51 16.84
C ALA A 64 -11.69 -6.35 17.77
N GLY A 65 -10.39 -6.06 17.82
CA GLY A 65 -9.84 -4.93 18.57
C GLY A 65 -9.75 -3.62 17.76
N LEU A 66 -10.29 -3.58 16.54
CA LEU A 66 -10.31 -2.35 15.74
C LEU A 66 -11.36 -1.37 16.27
N GLY A 67 -10.90 -0.25 16.84
CA GLY A 67 -11.78 0.77 17.42
C GLY A 67 -12.72 1.42 16.41
N LEU A 68 -13.83 1.98 16.91
CA LEU A 68 -14.78 2.75 16.12
C LEU A 68 -14.07 3.93 15.43
N ASN A 69 -14.43 4.19 14.18
CA ASN A 69 -13.85 5.22 13.33
C ASN A 69 -12.32 5.10 13.13
N ARG A 70 -11.81 3.89 13.20
CA ARG A 70 -10.41 3.57 12.90
C ARG A 70 -10.33 2.59 11.73
N GLN A 71 -9.21 2.63 11.01
CA GLN A 71 -8.88 1.61 10.04
C GLN A 71 -7.55 0.92 10.36
N ARG A 72 -7.34 -0.20 9.70
CA ARG A 72 -6.16 -1.05 9.87
C ARG A 72 -5.77 -1.72 8.56
N TYR A 73 -4.48 -1.77 8.31
CA TYR A 73 -3.92 -2.60 7.25
C TYR A 73 -4.03 -4.07 7.64
N ALA A 74 -4.48 -4.90 6.72
CA ALA A 74 -4.65 -6.33 6.90
C ALA A 74 -4.18 -7.09 5.65
N MET A 75 -4.11 -8.41 5.76
CA MET A 75 -3.75 -9.29 4.65
C MET A 75 -4.60 -10.55 4.73
N PHE A 76 -5.17 -11.00 3.61
CA PHE A 76 -5.65 -12.36 3.51
C PHE A 76 -4.45 -13.30 3.38
N THR A 77 -4.50 -14.43 4.08
CA THR A 77 -3.45 -15.44 4.03
C THR A 77 -3.99 -16.79 3.60
N ASN A 78 -3.14 -17.62 2.99
CA ASN A 78 -3.46 -19.01 2.64
C ASN A 78 -2.90 -19.99 3.69
N GLU A 79 -3.25 -21.26 3.57
CA GLU A 79 -2.84 -22.32 4.50
C GLU A 79 -1.30 -22.50 4.60
N ALA A 80 -0.56 -22.10 3.57
CA ALA A 80 0.90 -22.10 3.58
C ALA A 80 1.51 -20.84 4.20
N GLY A 81 0.68 -19.88 4.65
CA GLY A 81 1.09 -18.60 5.25
C GLY A 81 1.42 -17.51 4.23
N GLY A 82 1.23 -17.76 2.94
CA GLY A 82 1.42 -16.75 1.89
C GLY A 82 0.27 -15.75 1.84
N ILE A 83 0.54 -14.54 1.33
CA ILE A 83 -0.40 -13.43 1.24
C ILE A 83 -1.24 -13.56 -0.04
N LEU A 84 -2.57 -13.64 0.09
CA LEU A 84 -3.50 -13.68 -1.05
C LEU A 84 -3.79 -12.29 -1.60
N ASP A 85 -3.94 -11.30 -0.74
CA ASP A 85 -3.98 -9.87 -1.02
C ASP A 85 -3.74 -9.07 0.26
N ASP A 86 -3.35 -7.79 0.12
CA ASP A 86 -3.32 -6.82 1.20
C ASP A 86 -4.46 -5.81 1.06
N LEU A 87 -5.03 -5.39 2.19
CA LEU A 87 -6.28 -4.66 2.23
C LEU A 87 -6.34 -3.68 3.40
N MET A 88 -7.25 -2.69 3.28
CA MET A 88 -7.58 -1.79 4.38
C MET A 88 -8.94 -2.15 4.95
N VAL A 89 -9.06 -2.24 6.28
CA VAL A 89 -10.31 -2.51 6.98
C VAL A 89 -10.63 -1.35 7.91
N ALA A 90 -11.78 -0.72 7.74
CA ALA A 90 -12.28 0.38 8.56
C ALA A 90 -13.51 -0.05 9.37
N ASN A 91 -13.53 0.23 10.68
CA ASN A 91 -14.70 0.06 11.53
C ASN A 91 -15.54 1.35 11.51
N ARG A 92 -16.71 1.28 10.85
CA ARG A 92 -17.64 2.40 10.70
C ARG A 92 -18.75 2.40 11.76
N GLY A 93 -18.74 1.41 12.65
CA GLY A 93 -19.74 1.26 13.73
C GLY A 93 -20.87 0.30 13.36
N ASP A 94 -21.59 0.57 12.32
CA ASP A 94 -22.68 -0.26 11.80
C ASP A 94 -22.20 -1.31 10.77
N HIS A 95 -21.04 -1.06 10.16
CA HIS A 95 -20.42 -1.96 9.19
C HIS A 95 -18.88 -1.86 9.21
N LEU A 96 -18.22 -2.83 8.58
CA LEU A 96 -16.83 -2.72 8.19
C LEU A 96 -16.78 -2.27 6.72
N PHE A 97 -15.92 -1.29 6.42
CA PHE A 97 -15.62 -0.88 5.06
C PHE A 97 -14.23 -1.40 4.69
N VAL A 98 -14.14 -2.12 3.58
CA VAL A 98 -12.91 -2.79 3.14
C VAL A 98 -12.53 -2.27 1.75
N VAL A 99 -11.23 -1.97 1.57
CA VAL A 99 -10.65 -1.62 0.27
C VAL A 99 -9.63 -2.69 -0.10
N VAL A 100 -9.77 -3.27 -1.29
CA VAL A 100 -8.92 -4.35 -1.83
C VAL A 100 -8.26 -3.93 -3.14
N ASN A 101 -7.15 -4.59 -3.50
CA ASN A 101 -6.40 -4.28 -4.71
C ASN A 101 -7.21 -4.60 -5.98
N ALA A 102 -7.07 -3.75 -6.99
CA ALA A 102 -7.82 -3.87 -8.25
C ALA A 102 -7.59 -5.21 -8.96
N ALA A 103 -6.35 -5.70 -8.99
CA ALA A 103 -6.01 -6.97 -9.64
C ALA A 103 -6.56 -8.19 -8.89
N CYS A 104 -6.81 -8.07 -7.57
CA CYS A 104 -7.30 -9.14 -6.71
C CYS A 104 -8.81 -9.06 -6.47
N LYS A 105 -9.49 -7.98 -6.87
CA LYS A 105 -10.89 -7.65 -6.55
C LYS A 105 -11.83 -8.85 -6.69
N GLU A 106 -11.84 -9.52 -7.82
CA GLU A 106 -12.75 -10.64 -8.08
C GLU A 106 -12.45 -11.86 -7.18
N ALA A 107 -11.16 -12.16 -6.98
CA ALA A 107 -10.72 -13.23 -6.09
C ALA A 107 -11.07 -12.94 -4.63
N ASP A 108 -10.86 -11.70 -4.19
CA ASP A 108 -11.17 -11.26 -2.83
C ASP A 108 -12.67 -11.23 -2.55
N LEU A 109 -13.47 -10.76 -3.50
CA LEU A 109 -14.94 -10.83 -3.40
C LEU A 109 -15.43 -12.28 -3.31
N ALA A 110 -14.87 -13.17 -4.12
CA ALA A 110 -15.19 -14.61 -4.06
C ALA A 110 -14.76 -15.19 -2.70
N HIS A 111 -13.55 -14.87 -2.22
CA HIS A 111 -13.03 -15.32 -0.93
C HIS A 111 -13.90 -14.82 0.23
N LEU A 112 -14.25 -13.54 0.24
CA LEU A 112 -15.13 -12.95 1.25
C LEU A 112 -16.52 -13.61 1.22
N ARG A 113 -17.15 -13.75 0.04
CA ARG A 113 -18.49 -14.35 -0.10
C ARG A 113 -18.55 -15.82 0.33
N ALA A 114 -17.43 -16.54 0.22
CA ALA A 114 -17.34 -17.94 0.67
C ALA A 114 -17.30 -18.08 2.20
N HIS A 115 -16.83 -17.06 2.93
CA HIS A 115 -16.55 -17.16 4.37
C HIS A 115 -17.34 -16.15 5.22
N VAL A 116 -17.85 -15.08 4.61
CA VAL A 116 -18.51 -13.97 5.31
C VAL A 116 -19.91 -13.78 4.74
N ALA A 117 -20.92 -13.79 5.59
CA ALA A 117 -22.30 -13.51 5.20
C ALA A 117 -22.51 -11.99 5.02
N GLY A 118 -23.31 -11.60 4.03
CA GLY A 118 -23.74 -10.21 3.83
C GLY A 118 -22.69 -9.31 3.17
N VAL A 119 -21.77 -9.87 2.40
CA VAL A 119 -20.79 -9.12 1.60
C VAL A 119 -21.50 -8.30 0.53
N THR A 120 -21.28 -7.00 0.53
CA THR A 120 -21.82 -6.08 -0.48
C THR A 120 -20.69 -5.34 -1.17
N GLU A 121 -20.56 -5.49 -2.47
CA GLU A 121 -19.66 -4.68 -3.29
C GLU A 121 -20.24 -3.27 -3.48
N VAL A 122 -19.44 -2.24 -3.32
CA VAL A 122 -19.79 -0.85 -3.54
C VAL A 122 -19.38 -0.49 -4.96
N THR A 123 -20.36 -0.26 -5.85
CA THR A 123 -20.12 -0.04 -7.28
C THR A 123 -20.54 1.35 -7.77
N ASP A 124 -21.07 2.17 -6.88
CA ASP A 124 -21.63 3.51 -7.15
C ASP A 124 -20.77 4.64 -6.53
N ARG A 125 -19.47 4.34 -6.27
CA ARG A 125 -18.57 5.31 -5.65
C ARG A 125 -17.18 5.24 -6.28
N ALA A 126 -16.64 6.40 -6.63
CA ALA A 126 -15.23 6.58 -6.95
C ALA A 126 -14.36 6.52 -5.68
N LEU A 127 -13.08 6.22 -5.84
CA LEU A 127 -12.09 6.34 -4.78
C LEU A 127 -10.96 7.26 -5.24
N LEU A 128 -10.76 8.35 -4.50
CA LEU A 128 -9.72 9.34 -4.77
C LEU A 128 -8.70 9.34 -3.63
N ALA A 129 -7.42 9.54 -3.93
CA ALA A 129 -6.41 9.76 -2.91
C ALA A 129 -5.81 11.16 -3.07
N LEU A 130 -5.79 11.97 -2.01
CA LEU A 130 -5.16 13.27 -1.95
C LEU A 130 -3.98 13.20 -0.98
N GLN A 131 -2.76 13.32 -1.48
CA GLN A 131 -1.53 13.00 -0.75
C GLN A 131 -0.52 14.14 -0.83
N GLY A 132 0.18 14.40 0.26
CA GLY A 132 1.24 15.40 0.33
C GLY A 132 1.05 16.38 1.49
N PRO A 133 2.08 17.20 1.82
CA PRO A 133 2.06 18.11 2.97
C PRO A 133 0.96 19.18 2.90
N ALA A 134 0.44 19.52 1.73
CA ALA A 134 -0.66 20.46 1.57
C ALA A 134 -2.04 19.78 1.48
N ALA A 135 -2.12 18.44 1.53
CA ALA A 135 -3.39 17.70 1.37
C ALA A 135 -4.43 18.08 2.44
N GLU A 136 -4.01 18.23 3.71
CA GLU A 136 -4.93 18.65 4.78
C GLU A 136 -5.52 20.02 4.49
N ALA A 137 -4.69 20.99 4.15
CA ALA A 137 -5.15 22.36 3.89
C ALA A 137 -6.09 22.42 2.69
N ALA A 138 -5.77 21.69 1.61
CA ALA A 138 -6.59 21.62 0.41
C ALA A 138 -7.95 20.97 0.70
N LEU A 139 -7.98 19.81 1.35
CA LEU A 139 -9.23 19.11 1.64
C LEU A 139 -10.07 19.87 2.68
N ALA A 140 -9.47 20.47 3.69
CA ALA A 140 -10.18 21.19 4.74
C ALA A 140 -10.93 22.43 4.24
N ARG A 141 -10.55 23.03 3.10
CA ARG A 141 -11.33 24.12 2.47
C ARG A 141 -12.70 23.64 1.96
N LEU A 142 -12.77 22.39 1.53
CA LEU A 142 -14.00 21.75 1.06
C LEU A 142 -14.75 21.03 2.17
N VAL A 143 -14.00 20.42 3.09
CA VAL A 143 -14.49 19.53 4.16
C VAL A 143 -13.76 19.87 5.47
N PRO A 144 -14.11 20.93 6.19
CA PRO A 144 -13.32 21.44 7.33
C PRO A 144 -13.06 20.40 8.44
N GLY A 145 -13.99 19.47 8.65
CA GLY A 145 -13.88 18.45 9.71
C GLY A 145 -12.67 17.50 9.58
N VAL A 146 -12.08 17.36 8.39
CA VAL A 146 -10.93 16.46 8.17
C VAL A 146 -9.66 16.90 8.88
N ALA A 147 -9.53 18.18 9.21
CA ALA A 147 -8.36 18.70 9.93
C ALA A 147 -8.21 18.10 11.34
N ALA A 148 -9.29 17.59 11.96
CA ALA A 148 -9.25 16.92 13.25
C ALA A 148 -8.79 15.46 13.18
N MET A 149 -8.81 14.84 12.01
CA MET A 149 -8.42 13.45 11.83
C MET A 149 -6.93 13.26 12.05
N ARG A 150 -6.56 12.09 12.57
CA ARG A 150 -5.19 11.57 12.68
C ARG A 150 -5.00 10.38 11.76
N PHE A 151 -3.76 9.98 11.56
CA PHE A 151 -3.42 8.82 10.76
C PHE A 151 -4.22 7.57 11.19
N MET A 152 -4.82 6.90 10.22
CA MET A 152 -5.75 5.77 10.38
C MET A 152 -7.11 6.11 11.00
N ASP A 153 -7.49 7.38 11.15
CA ASP A 153 -8.87 7.74 11.42
C ASP A 153 -9.74 7.62 10.15
N VAL A 154 -11.01 7.29 10.35
CA VAL A 154 -12.03 7.29 9.30
C VAL A 154 -13.26 8.08 9.75
N GLY A 155 -13.97 8.71 8.81
CA GLY A 155 -15.18 9.47 9.10
C GLY A 155 -16.09 9.61 7.90
N THR A 156 -17.37 9.98 8.16
CA THR A 156 -18.29 10.45 7.11
C THR A 156 -18.40 11.96 7.22
N PHE A 157 -18.28 12.62 6.08
CA PHE A 157 -18.32 14.08 5.98
C PHE A 157 -19.22 14.52 4.83
N GLY A 158 -20.01 15.57 5.04
CA GLY A 158 -20.86 16.12 4.00
C GLY A 158 -20.12 17.07 3.06
N TRP A 159 -20.39 16.95 1.75
CA TRP A 159 -20.01 17.92 0.73
C TRP A 159 -21.12 18.07 -0.30
N GLN A 160 -21.67 19.28 -0.44
CA GLN A 160 -22.77 19.60 -1.37
C GLN A 160 -23.96 18.62 -1.32
N GLY A 161 -24.30 18.15 -0.11
CA GLY A 161 -25.42 17.22 0.10
C GLY A 161 -25.08 15.75 -0.11
N ALA A 162 -23.85 15.42 -0.48
CA ALA A 162 -23.35 14.05 -0.60
C ALA A 162 -22.50 13.66 0.60
N ASP A 163 -22.54 12.37 1.00
CA ASP A 163 -21.71 11.80 2.05
C ASP A 163 -20.40 11.26 1.45
N LEU A 164 -19.29 11.84 1.88
CA LEU A 164 -17.95 11.37 1.60
C LEU A 164 -17.47 10.44 2.73
N TRP A 165 -16.92 9.28 2.40
CA TRP A 165 -16.26 8.41 3.37
C TRP A 165 -14.76 8.64 3.27
N ILE A 166 -14.18 9.23 4.31
CA ILE A 166 -12.80 9.69 4.28
C ILE A 166 -11.98 8.93 5.32
N SER A 167 -10.83 8.44 4.90
CA SER A 167 -9.77 7.94 5.77
C SER A 167 -8.53 8.83 5.67
N ARG A 168 -7.80 9.02 6.78
CA ARG A 168 -6.50 9.67 6.76
C ARG A 168 -5.43 8.61 6.64
N SER A 169 -5.08 8.31 5.40
CA SER A 169 -4.15 7.25 4.99
C SER A 169 -3.67 7.48 3.57
N GLY A 170 -2.80 6.60 3.09
CA GLY A 170 -2.34 6.66 1.70
C GLY A 170 -1.19 5.70 1.42
N TYR A 171 -0.72 5.76 0.19
CA TYR A 171 0.27 4.85 -0.38
C TYR A 171 1.51 5.60 -0.92
N THR A 172 1.87 6.72 -0.29
CA THR A 172 2.96 7.59 -0.74
C THR A 172 4.06 7.83 0.29
N GLY A 173 3.79 7.50 1.56
CA GLY A 173 4.63 7.90 2.68
C GLY A 173 4.39 9.33 3.16
N GLU A 174 3.68 10.14 2.37
CA GLU A 174 3.19 11.45 2.81
C GLU A 174 1.88 11.33 3.58
N ASP A 175 1.59 12.34 4.38
CA ASP A 175 0.27 12.52 4.97
C ASP A 175 -0.78 12.79 3.89
N GLY A 176 -2.02 12.38 4.13
CA GLY A 176 -3.08 12.56 3.16
C GLY A 176 -4.32 11.73 3.46
N PHE A 177 -5.20 11.68 2.48
CA PHE A 177 -6.54 11.10 2.62
C PHE A 177 -6.87 10.20 1.44
N GLU A 178 -7.67 9.17 1.71
CA GLU A 178 -8.39 8.39 0.71
C GLU A 178 -9.88 8.67 0.90
N ILE A 179 -10.57 8.99 -0.19
CA ILE A 179 -11.91 9.57 -0.19
C ILE A 179 -12.79 8.74 -1.11
N SER A 180 -13.75 8.02 -0.55
CA SER A 180 -14.80 7.36 -1.29
C SER A 180 -15.93 8.38 -1.54
N VAL A 181 -16.19 8.65 -2.81
CA VAL A 181 -17.07 9.71 -3.29
C VAL A 181 -18.20 9.10 -4.10
N PRO A 182 -19.50 9.42 -3.87
CA PRO A 182 -20.57 8.96 -4.74
C PRO A 182 -20.33 9.37 -6.20
N ASP A 183 -20.55 8.47 -7.15
CA ASP A 183 -20.29 8.69 -8.59
C ASP A 183 -20.96 9.97 -9.11
N ALA A 184 -22.17 10.26 -8.63
CA ALA A 184 -22.95 11.42 -9.05
C ALA A 184 -22.24 12.77 -8.83
N VAL A 185 -21.27 12.83 -7.88
CA VAL A 185 -20.56 14.07 -7.52
C VAL A 185 -19.04 13.92 -7.63
N ALA A 186 -18.53 12.75 -8.04
CA ALA A 186 -17.10 12.44 -8.02
C ALA A 186 -16.28 13.37 -8.94
N VAL A 187 -16.78 13.65 -10.13
CA VAL A 187 -16.13 14.56 -11.09
C VAL A 187 -16.07 15.98 -10.55
N ASP A 188 -17.17 16.47 -10.01
CA ASP A 188 -17.25 17.85 -9.49
C ASP A 188 -16.37 18.00 -8.24
N PHE A 189 -16.31 16.97 -7.37
CA PHE A 189 -15.43 16.97 -6.21
C PHE A 189 -13.95 16.93 -6.62
N ALA A 190 -13.58 16.10 -7.60
CA ALA A 190 -12.23 16.05 -8.13
C ALA A 190 -11.80 17.39 -8.75
N ARG A 191 -12.70 18.04 -9.52
CA ARG A 191 -12.46 19.39 -10.08
C ARG A 191 -12.29 20.43 -8.98
N ALA A 192 -13.14 20.43 -7.96
CA ALA A 192 -13.03 21.36 -6.83
C ALA A 192 -11.71 21.21 -6.06
N LEU A 193 -11.13 20.00 -6.02
CA LEU A 193 -9.76 19.79 -5.50
C LEU A 193 -8.70 20.33 -6.46
N LEU A 194 -8.82 20.04 -7.76
CA LEU A 194 -7.85 20.44 -8.78
C LEU A 194 -7.85 21.97 -9.06
N ASP A 195 -8.93 22.66 -8.72
CA ASP A 195 -9.03 24.13 -8.81
C ASP A 195 -8.16 24.85 -7.76
N GLN A 196 -7.62 24.10 -6.79
CA GLN A 196 -6.75 24.66 -5.78
C GLN A 196 -5.30 24.65 -6.27
N PRO A 197 -4.54 25.74 -6.07
CA PRO A 197 -3.23 25.94 -6.72
C PRO A 197 -2.15 24.93 -6.31
N GLU A 198 -2.29 24.33 -5.12
CA GLU A 198 -1.36 23.32 -4.63
C GLU A 198 -1.69 21.89 -5.07
N VAL A 199 -2.84 21.66 -5.72
CA VAL A 199 -3.29 20.31 -6.12
C VAL A 199 -2.98 20.06 -7.59
N ALA A 200 -2.29 18.98 -7.89
CA ALA A 200 -2.07 18.51 -9.25
C ALA A 200 -2.52 17.04 -9.43
N PRO A 201 -3.00 16.66 -10.63
CA PRO A 201 -3.34 15.27 -10.92
C PRO A 201 -2.06 14.43 -11.08
N ILE A 202 -2.07 13.23 -10.51
CA ILE A 202 -0.91 12.36 -10.42
C ILE A 202 -1.23 10.97 -10.96
N GLY A 203 -0.35 10.46 -11.83
CA GLY A 203 -0.50 9.15 -12.47
C GLY A 203 0.19 8.00 -11.73
N LEU A 204 -0.04 6.78 -12.26
CA LEU A 204 0.49 5.54 -11.68
C LEU A 204 2.01 5.49 -11.62
N GLY A 205 2.71 6.14 -12.57
CA GLY A 205 4.18 6.14 -12.56
C GLY A 205 4.76 6.87 -11.36
N ALA A 206 4.17 8.00 -10.95
CA ALA A 206 4.57 8.70 -9.73
C ALA A 206 4.09 7.95 -8.48
N ARG A 207 2.88 7.36 -8.50
CA ARG A 207 2.38 6.51 -7.40
C ARG A 207 3.37 5.38 -7.10
N ASP A 208 3.90 4.70 -8.13
CA ASP A 208 4.86 3.61 -7.94
C ASP A 208 6.19 4.10 -7.35
N SER A 209 6.76 5.19 -7.84
CA SER A 209 8.01 5.72 -7.28
C SER A 209 7.84 6.25 -5.85
N LEU A 210 6.68 6.85 -5.51
CA LEU A 210 6.36 7.34 -4.17
C LEU A 210 6.25 6.20 -3.15
N ARG A 211 5.47 5.14 -3.48
CA ARG A 211 5.33 3.98 -2.59
C ARG A 211 6.66 3.27 -2.37
N LEU A 212 7.49 3.16 -3.45
CA LEU A 212 8.80 2.52 -3.37
C LEU A 212 9.75 3.30 -2.45
N GLU A 213 9.81 4.63 -2.54
CA GLU A 213 10.57 5.45 -1.58
C GLU A 213 10.09 5.28 -0.14
N ALA A 214 8.78 5.11 0.05
CA ALA A 214 8.18 4.83 1.35
C ALA A 214 8.38 3.38 1.83
N GLY A 215 9.00 2.51 1.02
CA GLY A 215 9.22 1.10 1.35
C GLY A 215 7.93 0.27 1.44
N LEU A 216 6.83 0.72 0.82
CA LEU A 216 5.55 0.04 0.82
C LEU A 216 5.50 -1.06 -0.24
N CYS A 217 4.94 -2.22 0.13
CA CYS A 217 4.79 -3.35 -0.77
C CYS A 217 3.81 -3.07 -1.91
N LEU A 218 4.05 -3.67 -3.06
CA LEU A 218 3.10 -3.78 -4.15
C LEU A 218 2.74 -5.26 -4.31
N TYR A 219 1.43 -5.57 -4.20
CA TYR A 219 0.96 -6.94 -4.39
C TYR A 219 1.23 -7.43 -5.82
N GLY A 220 1.63 -8.69 -5.95
CA GLY A 220 2.07 -9.31 -7.21
C GLY A 220 3.54 -9.06 -7.56
N HIS A 221 4.23 -8.19 -6.81
CA HIS A 221 5.66 -7.89 -6.97
C HIS A 221 6.44 -8.17 -5.67
N ASP A 222 6.16 -7.41 -4.60
CA ASP A 222 6.86 -7.53 -3.32
C ASP A 222 6.22 -8.57 -2.39
N ILE A 223 4.95 -8.82 -2.53
CA ILE A 223 4.16 -9.81 -1.78
C ILE A 223 3.26 -10.61 -2.72
N ASP A 224 3.11 -11.88 -2.42
CA ASP A 224 2.34 -12.84 -3.20
C ASP A 224 1.93 -14.06 -2.35
N THR A 225 1.32 -15.05 -2.99
CA THR A 225 0.84 -16.29 -2.36
C THR A 225 1.94 -17.20 -1.79
N THR A 226 3.21 -16.90 -2.00
CA THR A 226 4.37 -17.66 -1.51
C THR A 226 5.12 -16.95 -0.39
N THR A 227 4.82 -15.66 -0.15
CA THR A 227 5.51 -14.77 0.78
C THR A 227 4.68 -14.57 2.04
N THR A 228 5.28 -14.82 3.22
CA THR A 228 4.60 -14.58 4.49
C THR A 228 4.64 -13.11 4.91
N PRO A 229 3.71 -12.65 5.77
CA PRO A 229 3.80 -11.32 6.37
C PRO A 229 5.11 -11.06 7.12
N VAL A 230 5.73 -12.09 7.66
CA VAL A 230 7.01 -11.96 8.40
C VAL A 230 8.16 -11.74 7.44
N GLU A 231 8.28 -12.57 6.40
CA GLU A 231 9.25 -12.39 5.31
C GLU A 231 9.13 -11.00 4.67
N ALA A 232 7.90 -10.51 4.49
CA ALA A 232 7.61 -9.21 3.88
C ALA A 232 7.93 -8.00 4.78
N GLY A 233 8.33 -8.22 6.05
CA GLY A 233 8.53 -7.13 7.00
C GLY A 233 7.23 -6.48 7.48
N LEU A 234 6.11 -7.19 7.39
CA LEU A 234 4.76 -6.74 7.77
C LEU A 234 4.31 -7.26 9.15
N ALA A 235 5.23 -7.84 9.93
CA ALA A 235 4.96 -8.35 11.27
C ALA A 235 4.33 -7.31 12.21
N TRP A 236 4.55 -6.01 11.98
CA TRP A 236 3.92 -4.92 12.73
C TRP A 236 2.39 -4.89 12.60
N ALA A 237 1.83 -5.40 11.51
CA ALA A 237 0.40 -5.48 11.28
C ALA A 237 -0.29 -6.61 12.08
N ILE A 238 0.49 -7.56 12.62
CA ILE A 238 -0.01 -8.66 13.45
C ILE A 238 0.04 -8.22 14.91
N GLN A 239 -1.11 -7.85 15.49
CA GLN A 239 -1.19 -7.35 16.86
C GLN A 239 -0.95 -8.47 17.88
N LYS A 240 -0.56 -8.09 19.11
CA LYS A 240 -0.25 -9.03 20.20
C LYS A 240 -1.37 -10.03 20.48
N ALA A 241 -2.63 -9.63 20.32
CA ALA A 241 -3.79 -10.50 20.51
C ALA A 241 -3.81 -11.72 19.59
N ARG A 242 -3.16 -11.63 18.40
CA ARG A 242 -3.11 -12.67 17.36
C ARG A 242 -1.81 -13.48 17.37
N ARG A 243 -0.80 -13.04 18.14
CA ARG A 243 0.51 -13.72 18.28
C ARG A 243 0.46 -14.79 19.36
N ALA A 244 1.52 -15.61 19.44
CA ALA A 244 1.69 -16.62 20.47
C ALA A 244 1.50 -16.03 21.89
N GLY A 245 0.68 -16.68 22.71
CA GLY A 245 0.26 -16.22 24.03
C GLY A 245 -0.79 -15.11 24.03
N GLY A 246 -1.26 -14.67 22.87
CA GLY A 246 -2.31 -13.66 22.75
C GLY A 246 -3.71 -14.23 23.02
N ALA A 247 -4.66 -13.33 23.39
CA ALA A 247 -6.04 -13.74 23.74
C ALA A 247 -6.80 -14.42 22.59
N ARG A 248 -6.39 -14.19 21.35
CA ARG A 248 -6.95 -14.80 20.13
C ARG A 248 -5.80 -15.24 19.21
N GLU A 249 -4.87 -16.00 19.82
CA GLU A 249 -3.72 -16.58 19.12
C GLU A 249 -4.15 -17.41 17.93
N GLY A 250 -3.50 -17.21 16.78
CA GLY A 250 -3.75 -18.00 15.56
C GLY A 250 -5.18 -17.87 15.03
N GLY A 251 -5.77 -18.99 14.56
CA GLY A 251 -7.14 -19.04 14.06
C GLY A 251 -7.33 -18.31 12.72
N PHE A 252 -6.28 -18.21 11.90
CA PHE A 252 -6.27 -17.70 10.54
C PHE A 252 -5.45 -18.65 9.65
N PRO A 253 -5.64 -18.65 8.33
CA PRO A 253 -4.91 -19.54 7.44
C PRO A 253 -3.40 -19.30 7.51
N GLY A 254 -2.61 -20.39 7.60
CA GLY A 254 -1.16 -20.34 7.71
C GLY A 254 -0.59 -19.89 9.06
N ALA A 255 -1.42 -19.88 10.13
CA ALA A 255 -1.03 -19.43 11.46
C ALA A 255 0.22 -20.15 11.98
N ASP A 256 0.33 -21.47 11.81
CA ASP A 256 1.46 -22.27 12.31
C ASP A 256 2.80 -21.79 11.76
N ARG A 257 2.86 -21.48 10.45
CA ARG A 257 4.09 -20.95 9.81
C ARG A 257 4.35 -19.53 10.27
N ILE A 258 3.34 -18.66 10.22
CA ILE A 258 3.49 -17.24 10.54
C ILE A 258 3.90 -17.04 12.00
N LEU A 259 3.27 -17.76 12.95
CA LEU A 259 3.62 -17.67 14.37
C LEU A 259 5.02 -18.23 14.67
N ARG A 260 5.42 -19.31 14.00
CA ARG A 260 6.77 -19.83 14.12
C ARG A 260 7.81 -18.83 13.59
N GLU A 261 7.57 -18.22 12.41
CA GLU A 261 8.48 -17.20 11.86
C GLU A 261 8.54 -15.93 12.72
N LEU A 262 7.44 -15.56 13.39
CA LEU A 262 7.45 -14.45 14.37
C LEU A 262 8.32 -14.76 15.60
N ALA A 263 8.41 -16.02 16.01
CA ALA A 263 9.18 -16.46 17.18
C ALA A 263 10.66 -16.73 16.86
N GLU A 264 10.92 -17.38 15.74
CA GLU A 264 12.26 -17.92 15.36
C GLU A 264 12.97 -17.08 14.30
N GLY A 265 12.25 -16.18 13.62
CA GLY A 265 12.70 -15.48 12.41
C GLY A 265 12.42 -16.26 11.14
N PRO A 266 12.23 -15.59 10.00
CA PRO A 266 12.07 -16.21 8.70
C PRO A 266 13.43 -16.53 8.07
N ALA A 267 13.46 -17.39 7.06
CA ALA A 267 14.70 -17.70 6.31
C ALA A 267 15.18 -16.54 5.44
N ARG A 268 14.26 -15.70 4.97
CA ARG A 268 14.54 -14.52 4.12
C ARG A 268 13.72 -13.33 4.59
N LEU A 269 14.21 -12.13 4.30
CA LEU A 269 13.52 -10.88 4.60
C LEU A 269 13.53 -9.95 3.39
N ARG A 270 12.45 -9.18 3.24
CA ARG A 270 12.41 -8.06 2.30
C ARG A 270 13.29 -6.93 2.84
N MET A 271 14.33 -6.59 2.09
CA MET A 271 15.31 -5.58 2.45
C MET A 271 15.39 -4.48 1.41
N GLY A 272 15.72 -3.27 1.84
CA GLY A 272 16.04 -2.15 0.96
C GLY A 272 17.45 -2.26 0.42
N LEU A 273 17.62 -1.92 -0.86
CA LEU A 273 18.91 -1.86 -1.54
C LEU A 273 19.14 -0.46 -2.10
N ARG A 274 20.38 0.01 -1.95
CA ARG A 274 20.90 1.23 -2.56
C ARG A 274 21.96 0.83 -3.57
N PRO A 275 21.61 0.66 -4.88
CA PRO A 275 22.59 0.41 -5.92
C PRO A 275 23.61 1.55 -6.02
N GLU A 276 24.89 1.23 -6.25
CA GLU A 276 25.91 2.23 -6.50
C GLU A 276 25.77 2.81 -7.94
N GLY A 277 26.11 4.07 -8.10
CA GLY A 277 26.00 4.77 -9.38
C GLY A 277 24.56 5.19 -9.72
N ARG A 278 24.21 5.22 -11.01
CA ARG A 278 22.92 5.72 -11.50
C ARG A 278 22.00 4.64 -12.09
N ALA A 279 22.51 3.45 -12.33
CA ALA A 279 21.76 2.37 -12.95
C ALA A 279 20.80 1.73 -11.93
N PRO A 280 19.46 1.76 -12.15
CA PRO A 280 18.54 1.09 -11.25
C PRO A 280 18.58 -0.43 -11.44
N MET A 281 18.49 -1.16 -10.35
CA MET A 281 18.20 -2.59 -10.34
C MET A 281 16.68 -2.75 -10.41
N ARG A 282 16.17 -3.26 -11.52
CA ARG A 282 14.74 -3.43 -11.72
C ARG A 282 14.29 -4.80 -11.21
N GLU A 283 12.97 -4.97 -11.12
CA GLU A 283 12.35 -6.26 -10.81
C GLU A 283 13.00 -7.40 -11.62
N GLY A 284 13.19 -8.55 -10.96
CA GLY A 284 13.79 -9.75 -11.56
C GLY A 284 15.32 -9.79 -11.53
N VAL A 285 16.02 -8.69 -11.21
CA VAL A 285 17.49 -8.69 -11.06
C VAL A 285 17.90 -9.66 -9.95
N GLU A 286 18.74 -10.62 -10.28
CA GLU A 286 19.31 -11.57 -9.33
C GLU A 286 20.37 -10.90 -8.46
N ILE A 287 20.37 -11.22 -7.17
CA ILE A 287 21.31 -10.69 -6.18
C ILE A 287 22.27 -11.77 -5.73
N PHE A 288 23.54 -11.41 -5.63
CA PHE A 288 24.66 -12.29 -5.26
C PHE A 288 25.43 -11.76 -4.05
N ALA A 289 26.04 -12.64 -3.29
CA ALA A 289 26.87 -12.26 -2.15
C ALA A 289 28.24 -11.66 -2.56
N GLY A 290 28.75 -12.00 -3.73
CA GLY A 290 30.06 -11.55 -4.22
C GLY A 290 30.02 -10.98 -5.64
N ALA A 291 31.06 -10.20 -5.97
CA ALA A 291 31.24 -9.63 -7.30
C ALA A 291 31.46 -10.69 -8.39
N GLU A 292 31.94 -11.86 -8.03
CA GLU A 292 32.21 -12.97 -8.95
C GLU A 292 31.78 -14.31 -8.33
N GLY A 293 31.45 -15.27 -9.18
CA GLY A 293 31.12 -16.65 -8.76
C GLY A 293 29.81 -16.71 -7.91
N GLY A 294 29.54 -17.88 -7.34
CA GLY A 294 28.42 -18.14 -6.45
C GLY A 294 27.04 -18.20 -7.13
N ALA A 295 26.07 -18.78 -6.43
CA ALA A 295 24.67 -18.78 -6.82
C ALA A 295 23.96 -17.50 -6.36
N PRO A 296 22.82 -17.12 -6.98
CA PRO A 296 21.99 -16.04 -6.49
C PRO A 296 21.51 -16.31 -5.04
N ILE A 297 21.58 -15.29 -4.20
CA ILE A 297 21.08 -15.33 -2.82
C ILE A 297 19.72 -14.67 -2.68
N GLY A 298 19.22 -14.04 -3.74
CA GLY A 298 17.93 -13.38 -3.75
C GLY A 298 17.59 -12.73 -5.08
N ARG A 299 16.49 -11.98 -5.10
CA ARG A 299 15.99 -11.30 -6.30
C ARG A 299 15.32 -10.00 -5.93
N VAL A 300 15.48 -8.98 -6.79
CA VAL A 300 14.75 -7.72 -6.70
C VAL A 300 13.27 -7.93 -7.06
N THR A 301 12.39 -7.43 -6.22
CA THR A 301 10.93 -7.45 -6.40
C THR A 301 10.38 -6.12 -6.90
N SER A 302 10.98 -5.02 -6.46
CA SER A 302 10.65 -3.66 -6.94
C SER A 302 11.94 -2.84 -7.02
N GLY A 303 12.09 -2.05 -8.07
CA GLY A 303 13.27 -1.22 -8.18
C GLY A 303 13.15 -0.12 -9.24
N GLY A 304 13.72 1.04 -8.93
CA GLY A 304 13.63 2.22 -9.76
C GLY A 304 14.59 3.31 -9.34
N PHE A 305 14.33 4.51 -9.83
CA PHE A 305 14.98 5.74 -9.40
C PHE A 305 14.05 6.48 -8.44
N GLY A 306 14.57 6.90 -7.28
CA GLY A 306 13.84 7.70 -6.30
C GLY A 306 14.08 9.19 -6.55
N PRO A 307 13.06 9.93 -7.02
CA PRO A 307 13.21 11.35 -7.33
C PRO A 307 13.56 12.22 -6.12
N SER A 308 13.03 11.91 -4.92
CA SER A 308 13.31 12.68 -3.70
C SER A 308 14.70 12.39 -3.14
N ILE A 309 15.15 11.14 -3.27
CA ILE A 309 16.47 10.71 -2.78
C ILE A 309 17.58 10.84 -3.84
N GLU A 310 17.20 11.26 -5.06
CA GLU A 310 18.08 11.46 -6.23
C GLU A 310 19.01 10.29 -6.53
N ALA A 311 18.54 9.06 -6.28
CA ALA A 311 19.35 7.86 -6.42
C ALA A 311 18.51 6.62 -6.77
N PRO A 312 19.13 5.58 -7.36
CA PRO A 312 18.48 4.30 -7.54
C PRO A 312 18.21 3.63 -6.19
N MET A 313 17.11 2.90 -6.13
CA MET A 313 16.68 2.11 -4.98
C MET A 313 15.97 0.85 -5.45
N ALA A 314 15.99 -0.19 -4.62
CA ALA A 314 15.27 -1.41 -4.88
C ALA A 314 14.86 -2.11 -3.57
N MET A 315 13.88 -2.98 -3.65
CA MET A 315 13.52 -3.93 -2.60
C MET A 315 13.80 -5.33 -3.13
N ALA A 316 14.33 -6.21 -2.27
CA ALA A 316 14.66 -7.59 -2.61
C ALA A 316 14.44 -8.50 -1.41
N TYR A 317 14.11 -9.77 -1.66
CA TYR A 317 14.19 -10.81 -0.64
C TYR A 317 15.60 -11.35 -0.58
N LEU A 318 16.21 -11.29 0.60
CA LEU A 318 17.57 -11.72 0.89
C LEU A 318 17.59 -12.61 2.14
N PRO A 319 18.65 -13.44 2.35
CA PRO A 319 18.83 -14.19 3.60
C PRO A 319 18.69 -13.30 4.83
N ALA A 320 17.94 -13.78 5.83
CA ALA A 320 17.55 -12.97 6.98
C ALA A 320 18.70 -12.60 7.94
N ASP A 321 19.85 -13.25 7.81
CA ASP A 321 21.08 -12.99 8.56
C ASP A 321 21.90 -11.80 8.02
N LEU A 322 21.54 -11.28 6.84
CA LEU A 322 22.14 -10.06 6.29
C LEU A 322 21.61 -8.82 7.03
N THR A 323 22.46 -7.81 7.17
CA THR A 323 22.14 -6.60 7.94
C THR A 323 22.38 -5.32 7.12
N PRO A 324 21.72 -4.21 7.45
CA PRO A 324 22.02 -2.92 6.85
C PRO A 324 23.52 -2.57 6.94
N GLY A 325 24.07 -2.05 5.84
CA GLY A 325 25.49 -1.76 5.66
C GLY A 325 26.25 -2.85 4.90
N ALA A 326 25.71 -4.07 4.79
CA ALA A 326 26.33 -5.12 3.99
C ALA A 326 26.23 -4.79 2.50
N THR A 327 27.27 -5.16 1.73
CA THR A 327 27.31 -5.04 0.27
C THR A 327 26.88 -6.36 -0.37
N VAL A 328 25.99 -6.25 -1.33
CA VAL A 328 25.54 -7.32 -2.22
C VAL A 328 25.66 -6.87 -3.67
N TYR A 329 25.49 -7.76 -4.63
CA TYR A 329 25.72 -7.46 -6.04
C TYR A 329 24.53 -7.88 -6.89
N GLY A 330 23.94 -6.92 -7.63
CA GLY A 330 22.86 -7.19 -8.58
C GLY A 330 23.41 -7.41 -9.99
N GLU A 331 22.95 -8.46 -10.67
CA GLU A 331 23.36 -8.72 -12.04
C GLU A 331 22.53 -7.92 -13.06
N VAL A 332 23.11 -6.87 -13.59
CA VAL A 332 22.48 -5.98 -14.57
C VAL A 332 23.22 -6.07 -15.90
N ARG A 333 22.57 -6.56 -16.95
CA ARG A 333 23.15 -6.74 -18.28
C ARG A 333 24.49 -7.52 -18.29
N GLY A 334 24.56 -8.59 -17.49
CA GLY A 334 25.74 -9.43 -17.38
C GLY A 334 26.88 -8.87 -16.54
N ASN A 335 26.66 -7.74 -15.84
CA ASN A 335 27.62 -7.16 -14.91
C ASN A 335 27.06 -7.15 -13.50
N ARG A 336 27.85 -7.52 -12.53
CA ARG A 336 27.51 -7.45 -11.11
C ARG A 336 27.84 -6.06 -10.58
N LEU A 337 26.79 -5.29 -10.30
CA LEU A 337 26.88 -3.94 -9.75
C LEU A 337 26.69 -4.02 -8.23
N PRO A 338 27.54 -3.35 -7.43
CA PRO A 338 27.37 -3.33 -5.99
C PRO A 338 26.14 -2.56 -5.56
N ALA A 339 25.51 -3.01 -4.47
CA ALA A 339 24.44 -2.34 -3.78
C ALA A 339 24.61 -2.51 -2.28
N THR A 340 24.34 -1.47 -1.51
CA THR A 340 24.34 -1.52 -0.06
C THR A 340 22.95 -1.86 0.45
N ILE A 341 22.85 -2.80 1.38
CA ILE A 341 21.59 -3.06 2.13
C ILE A 341 21.32 -1.86 3.04
N VAL A 342 20.12 -1.30 2.97
CA VAL A 342 19.72 -0.14 3.76
C VAL A 342 18.41 -0.38 4.49
N ALA A 343 18.19 0.34 5.57
CA ALA A 343 16.90 0.35 6.24
C ALA A 343 15.84 1.01 5.36
N MET A 344 14.60 0.54 5.48
CA MET A 344 13.42 1.18 4.88
C MET A 344 12.60 1.89 5.95
N PRO A 345 11.89 2.96 5.63
CA PRO A 345 11.70 3.55 4.29
C PRO A 345 12.95 4.27 3.78
N PHE A 346 13.09 4.41 2.44
CA PHE A 346 14.18 5.19 1.84
C PHE A 346 13.99 6.70 2.05
N GLN A 347 12.73 7.15 2.08
CA GLN A 347 12.29 8.50 2.42
C GLN A 347 11.40 8.44 3.67
N LEU A 348 11.67 9.28 4.67
CA LEU A 348 10.91 9.30 5.91
C LEU A 348 9.43 9.65 5.67
N THR A 349 8.55 8.99 6.40
CA THR A 349 7.10 9.21 6.33
C THR A 349 6.67 10.42 7.17
N THR A 350 5.64 11.15 6.71
CA THR A 350 5.19 12.42 7.30
C THR A 350 3.80 12.37 7.91
N TYR A 351 3.28 11.19 8.24
CA TYR A 351 1.91 11.00 8.76
C TYR A 351 1.61 11.83 10.02
N LYS A 352 0.44 12.46 10.06
CA LYS A 352 -0.08 13.17 11.25
C LYS A 352 -0.56 12.16 12.30
N ARG A 353 0.21 11.95 13.35
CA ARG A 353 -0.08 11.03 14.46
C ARG A 353 -0.72 11.72 15.66
#